data_16cf43368b13c123780e7c50d673bfca
#
_entry.id   16cf43368b13c123780e7c50d673bfca
#
_cell.length_a   1.000
_cell.length_b   1.000
_cell.length_c   1.000
_cell.angle_alpha   90.00
_cell.angle_beta   90.00
_cell.angle_gamma   90.00
#
_symmetry.space_group_name_H-M   'P 1'
#
loop_
_entity.id
_entity.type
_entity.pdbx_description
1 polymer ?
#
loop_
_entity_poly.entity_id
_entity_poly.type
_entity_poly.pdbx_seq_one_letter_code
_entity_poly.pdbx_strand_id
1 'polypeptide(L)'
;MPADPSRRPQRAGLIADLLPPAVAAVESAGHLPEPGPVLFPVEEAVMHTAGPRRRAEFAAGRLCARAALARLGVPAAPILPGPAGQPRWPAGVTGSITHCAGYRACAVARTTDVAAIGIDAEPDAALPAGLIEQVATGPERAWIRRHAAARPGAGVVGAGLPGAGVPGAGLPAVCWDRLLFSAKEAACKLWCPLTGQWPGLRGAVIGLATTGTFTVRLRGPGPGAGDRPVTRLTGRWLARDGLIVTAIAWTP
;
A
#
# COMPACT_ATOMS: atom_id res chain seq x y z
N MET A 1 -0.04 19.35 36.65
CA MET A 1 -1.12 18.51 36.10
C MET A 1 -0.53 17.13 35.75
N PRO A 2 -0.95 16.05 36.32
CA PRO A 2 -0.44 14.72 35.99
C PRO A 2 -0.92 14.33 34.58
N ALA A 3 -0.02 13.69 33.82
CA ALA A 3 -0.30 13.19 32.48
C ALA A 3 -1.37 12.11 32.52
N ASP A 4 -2.35 12.20 31.63
CA ASP A 4 -3.42 11.21 31.44
C ASP A 4 -2.83 9.86 31.03
N PRO A 5 -2.94 8.80 31.84
CA PRO A 5 -2.40 7.47 31.54
C PRO A 5 -3.16 6.73 30.44
N SER A 6 -4.27 7.29 29.91
CA SER A 6 -5.03 6.68 28.80
C SER A 6 -4.50 7.03 27.40
N ARG A 7 -3.58 7.96 27.26
CA ARG A 7 -2.86 8.19 26.00
C ARG A 7 -1.82 7.10 25.78
N ARG A 8 -2.26 5.95 25.27
CA ARG A 8 -1.32 5.03 24.61
C ARG A 8 -0.59 5.83 23.51
N PRO A 9 0.77 5.73 23.44
CA PRO A 9 1.48 6.31 22.31
C PRO A 9 0.83 5.77 21.03
N GLN A 10 0.40 6.67 20.14
CA GLN A 10 -0.06 6.28 18.81
C GLN A 10 1.06 5.42 18.23
N ARG A 11 0.80 4.12 18.02
CA ARG A 11 1.75 3.24 17.34
C ARG A 11 2.14 3.93 16.03
N ALA A 12 3.43 4.08 15.79
CA ALA A 12 3.94 4.52 14.50
C ALA A 12 3.24 3.68 13.42
N GLY A 13 2.65 4.35 12.43
CA GLY A 13 1.82 3.67 11.43
C GLY A 13 2.68 2.82 10.50
N LEU A 14 2.18 1.66 10.05
CA LEU A 14 2.89 0.77 9.14
C LEU A 14 3.24 1.47 7.82
N ILE A 15 2.28 2.15 7.22
CA ILE A 15 2.45 2.88 5.95
C ILE A 15 3.25 4.17 6.16
N ALA A 16 3.00 4.90 7.25
CA ALA A 16 3.70 6.16 7.53
C ALA A 16 5.22 5.96 7.65
N ASP A 17 5.68 4.83 8.24
CA ASP A 17 7.09 4.50 8.38
C ASP A 17 7.82 4.29 7.02
N LEU A 18 7.08 4.06 5.94
CA LEU A 18 7.62 3.80 4.60
C LEU A 18 7.66 5.04 3.71
N LEU A 19 6.98 6.13 4.08
CA LEU A 19 6.75 7.29 3.24
C LEU A 19 7.58 8.50 3.70
N PRO A 20 7.90 9.44 2.80
CA PRO A 20 8.58 10.67 3.18
C PRO A 20 7.70 11.57 4.07
N PRO A 21 8.30 12.48 4.87
CA PRO A 21 7.56 13.34 5.82
C PRO A 21 6.50 14.24 5.18
N ALA A 22 6.62 14.57 3.89
CA ALA A 22 5.64 15.37 3.15
C ALA A 22 4.32 14.62 2.88
N VAL A 23 4.26 13.31 3.14
CA VAL A 23 3.07 12.48 2.93
C VAL A 23 2.29 12.34 4.22
N ALA A 24 1.04 12.77 4.20
CA ALA A 24 0.09 12.49 5.27
C ALA A 24 -0.53 11.09 5.07
N ALA A 25 -0.26 10.18 6.00
CA ALA A 25 -0.81 8.83 5.96
C ALA A 25 -1.75 8.59 7.15
N VAL A 26 -2.88 7.95 6.89
CA VAL A 26 -3.86 7.50 7.89
C VAL A 26 -4.15 6.04 7.68
N GLU A 27 -4.14 5.28 8.74
CA GLU A 27 -4.41 3.84 8.72
C GLU A 27 -5.32 3.45 9.88
N SER A 28 -6.08 2.38 9.67
CA SER A 28 -7.00 1.82 10.65
C SER A 28 -6.90 0.29 10.59
N ALA A 29 -6.70 -0.32 11.75
CA ALA A 29 -6.77 -1.76 11.95
C ALA A 29 -8.04 -2.11 12.74
N GLY A 30 -8.66 -3.25 12.44
CA GLY A 30 -9.85 -3.74 13.13
C GLY A 30 -11.17 -3.49 12.39
N HIS A 31 -12.29 -3.50 13.14
CA HIS A 31 -13.62 -3.35 12.59
C HIS A 31 -13.84 -1.96 11.95
N LEU A 32 -14.63 -1.95 10.90
CA LEU A 32 -15.15 -0.70 10.32
C LEU A 32 -15.97 0.03 11.39
N PRO A 33 -15.89 1.38 11.46
CA PRO A 33 -16.84 2.12 12.27
C PRO A 33 -18.27 1.80 11.82
N GLU A 34 -19.20 1.75 12.79
CA GLU A 34 -20.64 1.54 12.57
C GLU A 34 -21.17 2.49 11.49
N PRO A 35 -22.16 2.07 10.72
CA PRO A 35 -22.69 2.83 9.58
C PRO A 35 -23.39 4.08 10.04
N GLY A 36 -22.66 5.20 10.01
CA GLY A 36 -23.24 6.54 9.91
C GLY A 36 -23.15 7.03 8.46
N PRO A 37 -23.63 8.24 8.12
CA PRO A 37 -23.49 8.81 6.78
C PRO A 37 -22.02 9.12 6.48
N VAL A 38 -21.29 8.08 6.06
CA VAL A 38 -19.84 8.12 5.82
C VAL A 38 -19.52 8.58 4.42
N LEU A 39 -20.43 8.35 3.48
CA LEU A 39 -20.27 8.68 2.07
C LEU A 39 -21.05 9.96 1.72
N PHE A 40 -20.51 10.73 0.79
CA PHE A 40 -21.29 11.80 0.16
C PHE A 40 -22.37 11.18 -0.75
N PRO A 41 -23.50 11.90 -1.01
CA PRO A 41 -24.56 11.37 -1.87
C PRO A 41 -24.09 10.87 -3.24
N VAL A 42 -23.10 11.55 -3.84
CA VAL A 42 -22.51 11.15 -5.13
C VAL A 42 -21.64 9.90 -5.01
N GLU A 43 -21.02 9.64 -3.86
CA GLU A 43 -20.28 8.41 -3.57
C GLU A 43 -21.23 7.24 -3.32
N GLU A 44 -22.35 7.48 -2.63
CA GLU A 44 -23.43 6.50 -2.45
C GLU A 44 -24.03 6.08 -3.79
N ALA A 45 -24.28 7.04 -4.70
CA ALA A 45 -24.80 6.75 -6.03
C ALA A 45 -23.87 5.83 -6.83
N VAL A 46 -22.54 6.01 -6.72
CA VAL A 46 -21.55 5.12 -7.39
C VAL A 46 -21.60 3.70 -6.82
N MET A 47 -21.96 3.56 -5.54
CA MET A 47 -21.96 2.28 -4.84
C MET A 47 -23.34 1.61 -4.78
N HIS A 48 -24.38 2.16 -5.44
CA HIS A 48 -25.76 1.69 -5.28
C HIS A 48 -25.96 0.22 -5.67
N THR A 49 -25.24 -0.29 -6.68
CA THR A 49 -25.28 -1.68 -7.12
C THR A 49 -24.28 -2.60 -6.40
N ALA A 50 -23.37 -2.04 -5.60
CA ALA A 50 -22.35 -2.82 -4.93
C ALA A 50 -22.93 -3.59 -3.72
N GLY A 51 -22.49 -4.83 -3.54
CA GLY A 51 -22.84 -5.61 -2.36
C GLY A 51 -22.33 -4.98 -1.04
N PRO A 52 -22.91 -5.39 0.12
CA PRO A 52 -22.63 -4.77 1.43
C PRO A 52 -21.14 -4.72 1.77
N ARG A 53 -20.41 -5.81 1.55
CA ARG A 53 -18.97 -5.88 1.79
C ARG A 53 -18.19 -4.82 1.00
N ARG A 54 -18.47 -4.69 -0.30
CA ARG A 54 -17.79 -3.73 -1.18
C ARG A 54 -18.11 -2.30 -0.81
N ARG A 55 -19.35 -2.01 -0.42
CA ARG A 55 -19.75 -0.69 0.09
C ARG A 55 -18.99 -0.34 1.37
N ALA A 56 -18.90 -1.27 2.31
CA ALA A 56 -18.16 -1.09 3.56
C ALA A 56 -16.66 -0.82 3.32
N GLU A 57 -16.02 -1.60 2.45
CA GLU A 57 -14.62 -1.40 2.06
C GLU A 57 -14.40 -0.02 1.42
N PHE A 58 -15.29 0.37 0.50
CA PHE A 58 -15.25 1.67 -0.14
C PHE A 58 -15.40 2.81 0.87
N ALA A 59 -16.40 2.74 1.74
CA ALA A 59 -16.67 3.73 2.78
C ALA A 59 -15.47 3.90 3.73
N ALA A 60 -14.89 2.80 4.18
CA ALA A 60 -13.70 2.83 5.05
C ALA A 60 -12.49 3.46 4.39
N GLY A 61 -12.24 3.16 3.11
CA GLY A 61 -11.19 3.80 2.33
C GLY A 61 -11.40 5.31 2.23
N ARG A 62 -12.65 5.77 2.05
CA ARG A 62 -12.99 7.20 1.98
C ARG A 62 -12.85 7.91 3.33
N LEU A 63 -13.14 7.23 4.44
CA LEU A 63 -12.87 7.75 5.79
C LEU A 63 -11.38 7.99 6.01
N CYS A 64 -10.53 7.00 5.73
CA CYS A 64 -9.08 7.16 5.80
C CYS A 64 -8.60 8.30 4.90
N ALA A 65 -9.13 8.40 3.68
CA ALA A 65 -8.75 9.43 2.72
C ALA A 65 -9.11 10.84 3.21
N ARG A 66 -10.32 11.05 3.73
CA ARG A 66 -10.73 12.35 4.29
C ARG A 66 -9.91 12.74 5.53
N ALA A 67 -9.61 11.77 6.40
CA ALA A 67 -8.75 12.02 7.55
C ALA A 67 -7.31 12.37 7.13
N ALA A 68 -6.79 11.76 6.06
CA ALA A 68 -5.48 12.10 5.51
C ALA A 68 -5.48 13.49 4.84
N LEU A 69 -6.53 13.83 4.07
CA LEU A 69 -6.71 15.15 3.48
C LEU A 69 -6.80 16.26 4.54
N ALA A 70 -7.50 16.02 5.65
CA ALA A 70 -7.59 16.96 6.76
C ALA A 70 -6.20 17.27 7.37
N ARG A 71 -5.27 16.29 7.41
CA ARG A 71 -3.87 16.54 7.84
C ARG A 71 -3.10 17.46 6.89
N LEU A 72 -3.52 17.56 5.63
CA LEU A 72 -2.98 18.53 4.67
C LEU A 72 -3.74 19.86 4.66
N GLY A 73 -4.71 20.05 5.54
CA GLY A 73 -5.58 21.22 5.54
C GLY A 73 -6.51 21.29 4.32
N VAL A 74 -6.81 20.14 3.69
CA VAL A 74 -7.73 20.05 2.54
C VAL A 74 -9.13 19.72 3.06
N PRO A 75 -10.14 20.52 2.73
CA PRO A 75 -11.52 20.27 3.14
C PRO A 75 -12.03 18.92 2.64
N ALA A 76 -12.95 18.31 3.38
CA ALA A 76 -13.60 17.08 2.97
C ALA A 76 -14.41 17.29 1.68
N ALA A 77 -14.17 16.43 0.70
CA ALA A 77 -14.83 16.43 -0.59
C ALA A 77 -15.11 14.98 -1.04
N PRO A 78 -16.04 14.75 -1.97
CA PRO A 78 -16.25 13.45 -2.58
C PRO A 78 -14.98 12.97 -3.30
N ILE A 79 -14.63 11.69 -3.12
CA ILE A 79 -13.50 11.05 -3.81
C ILE A 79 -14.07 9.94 -4.69
N LEU A 80 -14.41 10.27 -5.92
CA LEU A 80 -15.00 9.34 -6.88
C LEU A 80 -13.93 8.44 -7.52
N PRO A 81 -14.31 7.25 -8.00
CA PRO A 81 -13.43 6.45 -8.83
C PRO A 81 -13.24 7.08 -10.21
N GLY A 82 -12.05 7.02 -10.74
CA GLY A 82 -11.75 7.31 -12.14
C GLY A 82 -12.05 6.10 -13.04
N PRO A 83 -11.79 6.23 -14.37
CA PRO A 83 -12.11 5.18 -15.35
C PRO A 83 -11.45 3.82 -15.07
N ALA A 84 -10.25 3.82 -14.51
CA ALA A 84 -9.54 2.59 -14.11
C ALA A 84 -9.71 2.26 -12.60
N GLY A 85 -10.71 2.85 -11.92
CA GLY A 85 -10.98 2.63 -10.51
C GLY A 85 -10.10 3.44 -9.53
N GLN A 86 -9.13 4.19 -10.04
CA GLN A 86 -8.25 5.03 -9.22
C GLN A 86 -9.04 6.16 -8.54
N PRO A 87 -8.66 6.59 -7.31
CA PRO A 87 -9.29 7.73 -6.65
C PRO A 87 -9.07 9.03 -7.44
N ARG A 88 -10.12 9.84 -7.59
CA ARG A 88 -10.04 11.20 -8.13
C ARG A 88 -9.83 12.17 -6.97
N TRP A 89 -8.60 12.60 -6.80
CA TRP A 89 -8.23 13.51 -5.72
C TRP A 89 -8.62 14.97 -6.02
N PRO A 90 -8.79 15.81 -4.99
CA PRO A 90 -8.91 17.26 -5.17
C PRO A 90 -7.71 17.84 -5.92
N ALA A 91 -7.90 19.00 -6.57
CA ALA A 91 -6.83 19.69 -7.30
C ALA A 91 -5.61 19.95 -6.39
N GLY A 92 -4.41 19.72 -6.91
CA GLY A 92 -3.16 19.89 -6.19
C GLY A 92 -2.86 18.80 -5.15
N VAL A 93 -3.59 17.67 -5.17
CA VAL A 93 -3.36 16.53 -4.28
C VAL A 93 -3.13 15.27 -5.10
N THR A 94 -2.19 14.46 -4.66
CA THR A 94 -1.98 13.08 -5.11
C THR A 94 -2.16 12.12 -3.93
N GLY A 95 -2.42 10.83 -4.21
CA GLY A 95 -2.55 9.87 -3.14
C GLY A 95 -2.87 8.46 -3.60
N SER A 96 -2.95 7.57 -2.63
CA SER A 96 -3.27 6.14 -2.84
C SER A 96 -4.04 5.59 -1.65
N ILE A 97 -4.94 4.65 -1.92
CA ILE A 97 -5.74 3.94 -0.92
C ILE A 97 -5.45 2.44 -1.04
N THR A 98 -5.35 1.77 0.10
CA THR A 98 -5.28 0.31 0.16
C THR A 98 -6.15 -0.26 1.27
N HIS A 99 -6.54 -1.52 1.11
CA HIS A 99 -7.24 -2.28 2.14
C HIS A 99 -7.01 -3.77 1.94
N CYS A 100 -6.91 -4.50 3.02
CA CYS A 100 -7.02 -5.95 3.08
C CYS A 100 -7.84 -6.37 4.30
N ALA A 101 -7.93 -7.68 4.59
CA ALA A 101 -8.67 -8.16 5.74
C ALA A 101 -8.19 -7.50 7.04
N GLY A 102 -9.08 -6.76 7.71
CA GLY A 102 -8.79 -6.11 8.99
C GLY A 102 -7.91 -4.86 8.93
N TYR A 103 -7.44 -4.42 7.76
CA TYR A 103 -6.57 -3.25 7.62
C TYR A 103 -6.96 -2.37 6.43
N ARG A 104 -6.84 -1.08 6.59
CA ARG A 104 -7.02 -0.07 5.54
C ARG A 104 -6.12 1.13 5.79
N ALA A 105 -5.66 1.75 4.71
CA ALA A 105 -4.82 2.93 4.77
C ALA A 105 -5.04 3.86 3.57
N CYS A 106 -4.74 5.13 3.79
CA CYS A 106 -4.64 6.14 2.75
C CYS A 106 -3.39 6.98 2.99
N ALA A 107 -2.70 7.32 1.91
CA ALA A 107 -1.58 8.24 1.89
C ALA A 107 -1.85 9.34 0.86
N VAL A 108 -1.68 10.60 1.24
CA VAL A 108 -1.87 11.77 0.37
C VAL A 108 -0.75 12.78 0.55
N ALA A 109 -0.46 13.56 -0.49
CA ALA A 109 0.50 14.66 -0.46
C ALA A 109 0.07 15.79 -1.41
N ARG A 110 0.66 16.98 -1.23
CA ARG A 110 0.57 18.03 -2.25
C ARG A 110 1.38 17.61 -3.48
N THR A 111 0.86 17.89 -4.68
CA THR A 111 1.57 17.55 -5.93
C THR A 111 2.84 18.36 -6.13
N THR A 112 3.00 19.47 -5.41
CA THR A 112 4.25 20.25 -5.33
C THR A 112 5.37 19.51 -4.62
N ASP A 113 5.05 18.61 -3.69
CA ASP A 113 6.02 17.92 -2.83
C ASP A 113 6.26 16.49 -3.29
N VAL A 114 5.21 15.81 -3.76
CA VAL A 114 5.23 14.43 -4.24
C VAL A 114 4.35 14.34 -5.48
N ALA A 115 4.91 13.92 -6.61
CA ALA A 115 4.18 13.83 -7.87
C ALA A 115 3.18 12.67 -7.89
N ALA A 116 3.52 11.54 -7.30
CA ALA A 116 2.64 10.36 -7.21
C ALA A 116 2.97 9.46 -6.04
N ILE A 117 1.94 8.76 -5.55
CA ILE A 117 2.02 7.81 -4.45
C ILE A 117 1.33 6.50 -4.85
N GLY A 118 1.97 5.38 -4.52
CA GLY A 118 1.35 4.06 -4.56
C GLY A 118 1.59 3.33 -3.26
N ILE A 119 0.53 2.88 -2.62
CA ILE A 119 0.61 2.04 -1.42
C ILE A 119 -0.20 0.78 -1.59
N ASP A 120 0.28 -0.30 -0.96
CA ASP A 120 -0.49 -1.53 -0.87
C ASP A 120 -0.27 -2.23 0.45
N ALA A 121 -1.26 -3.03 0.86
CA ALA A 121 -1.23 -3.82 2.08
C ALA A 121 -1.90 -5.18 1.84
N GLU A 122 -1.23 -6.23 2.29
CA GLU A 122 -1.66 -7.62 2.12
C GLU A 122 -1.45 -8.40 3.43
N PRO A 123 -2.22 -9.46 3.69
CA PRO A 123 -1.88 -10.40 4.74
C PRO A 123 -0.53 -11.08 4.45
N ASP A 124 0.32 -11.27 5.48
CA ASP A 124 1.57 -12.02 5.32
C ASP A 124 1.29 -13.53 5.25
N ALA A 125 0.69 -13.94 4.17
CA ALA A 125 0.31 -15.30 3.84
C ALA A 125 0.58 -15.60 2.37
N ALA A 126 0.85 -16.85 2.02
CA ALA A 126 1.14 -17.25 0.64
C ALA A 126 0.02 -16.83 -0.32
N LEU A 127 0.39 -16.52 -1.54
CA LEU A 127 -0.58 -16.28 -2.62
C LEU A 127 -1.38 -17.56 -2.91
N PRO A 128 -2.63 -17.42 -3.40
CA PRO A 128 -3.34 -18.56 -3.97
C PRO A 128 -2.51 -19.26 -5.05
N ALA A 129 -2.63 -20.60 -5.11
CA ALA A 129 -1.92 -21.40 -6.10
C ALA A 129 -2.19 -20.90 -7.53
N GLY A 130 -1.17 -20.83 -8.35
CA GLY A 130 -1.25 -20.39 -9.74
C GLY A 130 -1.24 -18.87 -9.95
N LEU A 131 -1.41 -18.05 -8.90
CA LEU A 131 -1.46 -16.60 -9.07
C LEU A 131 -0.07 -16.02 -9.36
N ILE A 132 0.98 -16.56 -8.74
CA ILE A 132 2.35 -16.08 -8.95
C ILE A 132 2.80 -16.24 -10.42
N GLU A 133 2.35 -17.28 -11.10
CA GLU A 133 2.63 -17.54 -12.53
C GLU A 133 1.97 -16.48 -13.43
N GLN A 134 0.84 -15.94 -13.01
CA GLN A 134 0.12 -14.94 -13.78
C GLN A 134 0.72 -13.54 -13.62
N VAL A 135 1.26 -13.22 -12.43
CA VAL A 135 1.68 -11.86 -12.08
C VAL A 135 3.20 -11.66 -12.17
N ALA A 136 4.01 -12.70 -11.99
CA ALA A 136 5.45 -12.59 -11.93
C ALA A 136 6.13 -12.95 -13.26
N THR A 137 7.24 -12.27 -13.54
CA THR A 137 8.17 -12.61 -14.61
C THR A 137 9.04 -13.82 -14.25
N GLY A 138 9.71 -14.44 -15.22
CA GLY A 138 10.64 -15.55 -14.98
C GLY A 138 11.72 -15.22 -13.94
N PRO A 139 12.45 -14.10 -14.09
CA PRO A 139 13.46 -13.68 -13.12
C PRO A 139 12.92 -13.44 -11.71
N GLU A 140 11.74 -12.84 -11.57
CA GLU A 140 11.08 -12.61 -10.26
C GLU A 140 10.74 -13.95 -9.58
N ARG A 141 10.16 -14.91 -10.32
CA ARG A 141 9.89 -16.25 -9.79
C ARG A 141 11.18 -16.99 -9.38
N ALA A 142 12.24 -16.85 -10.15
CA ALA A 142 13.53 -17.44 -9.80
C ALA A 142 14.12 -16.84 -8.52
N TRP A 143 13.98 -15.52 -8.34
CA TRP A 143 14.39 -14.83 -7.12
C TRP A 143 13.59 -15.32 -5.90
N ILE A 144 12.23 -15.39 -6.01
CA ILE A 144 11.36 -15.88 -4.94
C ILE A 144 11.74 -17.30 -4.53
N ARG A 145 11.92 -18.23 -5.48
CA ARG A 145 12.30 -19.63 -5.17
C ARG A 145 13.60 -19.71 -4.38
N ARG A 146 14.61 -18.92 -4.73
CA ARG A 146 15.89 -18.90 -3.99
C ARG A 146 15.73 -18.42 -2.55
N HIS A 147 14.87 -17.40 -2.32
CA HIS A 147 14.69 -16.81 -1.00
C HIS A 147 13.66 -17.55 -0.14
N ALA A 148 12.68 -18.20 -0.75
CA ALA A 148 11.74 -19.08 -0.05
C ALA A 148 12.41 -20.33 0.52
N ALA A 149 13.38 -20.90 -0.21
CA ALA A 149 14.14 -22.05 0.25
C ALA A 149 15.08 -21.76 1.44
N ALA A 150 15.42 -20.49 1.64
CA ALA A 150 16.26 -20.05 2.77
C ALA A 150 15.47 -19.80 4.07
N ARG A 151 14.15 -20.09 4.12
CA ARG A 151 13.35 -20.00 5.35
C ARG A 151 13.78 -21.10 6.32
N PRO A 152 14.29 -20.79 7.53
CA PRO A 152 14.46 -21.81 8.56
C PRO A 152 13.07 -22.25 9.03
N GLY A 153 12.69 -23.50 8.74
CA GLY A 153 11.63 -24.23 9.42
C GLY A 153 10.20 -23.71 9.19
N ALA A 154 9.54 -24.17 8.14
CA ALA A 154 8.11 -24.41 8.15
C ALA A 154 7.84 -25.66 9.04
N GLY A 155 8.02 -25.54 10.34
CA GLY A 155 7.86 -26.63 11.30
C GLY A 155 7.66 -26.08 12.70
N VAL A 156 6.40 -26.26 13.19
CA VAL A 156 5.98 -26.25 14.59
C VAL A 156 6.01 -24.90 15.33
N VAL A 157 4.82 -24.39 15.55
CA VAL A 157 4.46 -23.36 16.53
C VAL A 157 4.93 -23.80 17.93
N GLY A 158 5.94 -23.10 18.45
CA GLY A 158 6.35 -23.13 19.85
C GLY A 158 6.19 -21.73 20.42
N ALA A 159 5.30 -21.56 21.39
CA ALA A 159 5.14 -20.32 22.14
C ALA A 159 6.47 -19.94 22.82
N GLY A 160 7.08 -18.84 22.43
CA GLY A 160 8.28 -18.27 23.02
C GLY A 160 8.19 -16.75 23.09
N LEU A 161 8.41 -16.20 24.27
CA LEU A 161 8.35 -14.81 24.69
C LEU A 161 9.23 -13.84 23.86
N PRO A 162 8.91 -12.53 23.82
CA PRO A 162 9.68 -11.54 23.05
C PRO A 162 11.00 -11.24 23.75
N GLY A 163 12.10 -11.63 23.13
CA GLY A 163 13.47 -11.35 23.57
C GLY A 163 14.27 -10.65 22.49
N ALA A 164 15.06 -9.69 22.91
CA ALA A 164 15.93 -8.78 22.19
C ALA A 164 16.66 -9.37 20.98
N GLY A 165 16.68 -8.59 19.88
CA GLY A 165 17.33 -8.94 18.64
C GLY A 165 18.82 -9.18 18.79
N VAL A 166 19.27 -10.37 18.34
CA VAL A 166 20.67 -10.71 18.14
C VAL A 166 21.04 -10.43 16.68
N PRO A 167 22.16 -9.74 16.39
CA PRO A 167 22.64 -9.53 15.02
C PRO A 167 23.30 -10.82 14.51
N GLY A 168 22.57 -11.55 13.76
CA GLY A 168 22.98 -12.77 13.08
C GLY A 168 21.87 -13.14 12.10
N ALA A 169 21.59 -12.19 11.20
CA ALA A 169 20.29 -12.08 10.55
C ALA A 169 20.07 -13.18 9.51
N GLY A 170 19.26 -14.16 9.87
CA GLY A 170 18.47 -14.89 8.89
C GLY A 170 17.55 -13.95 8.11
N LEU A 171 17.20 -14.30 6.87
CA LEU A 171 16.25 -13.56 6.05
C LEU A 171 14.92 -13.37 6.82
N PRO A 172 14.28 -12.17 6.70
CA PRO A 172 12.99 -11.96 7.35
C PRO A 172 11.99 -13.03 6.92
N ALA A 173 11.24 -13.55 7.88
CA ALA A 173 10.20 -14.55 7.66
C ALA A 173 8.98 -13.87 7.02
N VAL A 174 9.02 -13.61 5.73
CA VAL A 174 7.95 -12.98 4.95
C VAL A 174 7.52 -13.87 3.78
N CYS A 175 6.27 -13.82 3.38
CA CYS A 175 5.79 -14.46 2.16
C CYS A 175 6.22 -13.64 0.94
N TRP A 176 7.36 -14.02 0.35
CA TRP A 176 8.00 -13.28 -0.75
C TRP A 176 7.14 -13.17 -2.02
N ASP A 177 6.31 -14.15 -2.29
CA ASP A 177 5.34 -14.13 -3.39
C ASP A 177 4.27 -13.06 -3.14
N ARG A 178 3.74 -12.97 -1.91
CA ARG A 178 2.78 -11.96 -1.49
C ARG A 178 3.43 -10.56 -1.49
N LEU A 179 4.66 -10.44 -1.03
CA LEU A 179 5.40 -9.18 -1.07
C LEU A 179 5.62 -8.71 -2.52
N LEU A 180 5.97 -9.61 -3.44
CA LEU A 180 6.08 -9.26 -4.85
C LEU A 180 4.75 -8.75 -5.40
N PHE A 181 3.64 -9.42 -5.08
CA PHE A 181 2.30 -9.00 -5.50
C PHE A 181 1.97 -7.60 -4.98
N SER A 182 2.15 -7.36 -3.68
CA SER A 182 1.91 -6.06 -3.05
C SER A 182 2.78 -4.95 -3.67
N ALA A 183 4.07 -5.20 -3.92
CA ALA A 183 4.95 -4.24 -4.57
C ALA A 183 4.49 -3.89 -6.01
N LYS A 184 3.93 -4.86 -6.75
CA LYS A 184 3.35 -4.64 -8.07
C LYS A 184 2.06 -3.82 -8.00
N GLU A 185 1.18 -4.12 -7.04
CA GLU A 185 -0.04 -3.34 -6.79
C GLU A 185 0.30 -1.88 -6.44
N ALA A 186 1.25 -1.65 -5.55
CA ALA A 186 1.71 -0.31 -5.22
C ALA A 186 2.26 0.43 -6.46
N ALA A 187 3.04 -0.24 -7.30
CA ALA A 187 3.56 0.32 -8.54
C ALA A 187 2.43 0.68 -9.53
N CYS A 188 1.44 -0.18 -9.70
CA CYS A 188 0.28 0.08 -10.55
C CYS A 188 -0.59 1.23 -10.02
N LYS A 189 -0.80 1.30 -8.71
CA LYS A 189 -1.55 2.39 -8.05
C LYS A 189 -0.86 3.74 -8.17
N LEU A 190 0.47 3.77 -8.21
CA LEU A 190 1.23 4.98 -8.51
C LEU A 190 1.12 5.37 -9.99
N TRP A 191 1.24 4.40 -10.90
CA TRP A 191 1.32 4.62 -12.34
C TRP A 191 0.00 5.04 -12.97
N CYS A 192 -1.09 4.38 -12.57
CA CYS A 192 -2.40 4.58 -13.17
C CYS A 192 -2.90 6.05 -13.12
N PRO A 193 -2.82 6.77 -11.99
CA PRO A 193 -3.20 8.19 -11.96
C PRO A 193 -2.36 9.09 -12.87
N LEU A 194 -1.10 8.73 -13.10
CA LEU A 194 -0.18 9.53 -13.93
C LEU A 194 -0.40 9.36 -15.42
N THR A 195 -0.79 8.17 -15.85
CA THR A 195 -0.87 7.81 -17.26
C THR A 195 -2.28 7.57 -17.77
N GLY A 196 -3.26 7.45 -16.86
CA GLY A 196 -4.61 6.99 -17.19
C GLY A 196 -4.68 5.51 -17.59
N GLN A 197 -3.57 4.78 -17.54
CA GLN A 197 -3.46 3.39 -17.99
C GLN A 197 -3.07 2.47 -16.84
N TRP A 198 -3.73 1.31 -16.76
CA TRP A 198 -3.32 0.24 -15.86
C TRP A 198 -2.26 -0.63 -16.56
N PRO A 199 -1.01 -0.68 -16.06
CA PRO A 199 0.08 -1.35 -16.76
C PRO A 199 -0.02 -2.88 -16.73
N GLY A 200 -0.93 -3.41 -15.92
CA GLY A 200 -0.97 -4.83 -15.56
C GLY A 200 0.18 -5.22 -14.63
N LEU A 201 -0.02 -6.26 -13.83
CA LEU A 201 0.99 -6.67 -12.84
C LEU A 201 2.31 -7.14 -13.47
N ARG A 202 2.27 -7.69 -14.69
CA ARG A 202 3.48 -8.05 -15.46
C ARG A 202 4.20 -6.85 -16.08
N GLY A 203 3.50 -5.72 -16.26
CA GLY A 203 4.08 -4.49 -16.78
C GLY A 203 5.04 -3.82 -15.80
N ALA A 204 4.86 -4.05 -14.50
CA ALA A 204 5.76 -3.61 -13.44
C ALA A 204 6.76 -4.73 -13.10
N VAL A 205 8.02 -4.55 -13.46
CA VAL A 205 9.10 -5.48 -13.08
C VAL A 205 9.72 -5.03 -11.76
N ILE A 206 9.68 -5.91 -10.76
CA ILE A 206 10.10 -5.63 -9.39
C ILE A 206 11.43 -6.32 -9.08
N GLY A 207 12.37 -5.59 -8.51
CA GLY A 207 13.57 -6.11 -7.88
C GLY A 207 13.47 -5.99 -6.36
N LEU A 208 13.15 -7.08 -5.67
CA LEU A 208 13.06 -7.11 -4.20
C LEU A 208 14.46 -7.13 -3.57
N ALA A 209 14.62 -6.41 -2.46
CA ALA A 209 15.76 -6.52 -1.56
C ALA A 209 15.29 -6.96 -0.17
N THR A 210 16.09 -7.76 0.51
CA THR A 210 15.78 -8.27 1.87
C THR A 210 15.87 -7.20 2.96
N THR A 211 16.37 -6.02 2.60
CA THR A 211 16.62 -4.88 3.49
C THR A 211 15.45 -3.90 3.63
N GLY A 212 14.23 -4.28 3.21
CA GLY A 212 13.05 -3.41 3.32
C GLY A 212 12.86 -2.47 2.13
N THR A 213 13.53 -2.70 1.01
CA THR A 213 13.41 -1.89 -0.21
C THR A 213 13.08 -2.74 -1.43
N PHE A 214 12.55 -2.10 -2.47
CA PHE A 214 12.40 -2.71 -3.79
C PHE A 214 12.56 -1.66 -4.89
N THR A 215 12.93 -2.11 -6.07
CA THR A 215 12.98 -1.28 -7.27
C THR A 215 11.86 -1.66 -8.23
N VAL A 216 11.33 -0.67 -8.93
CA VAL A 216 10.31 -0.85 -9.97
C VAL A 216 10.88 -0.39 -11.29
N ARG A 217 10.69 -1.21 -12.32
CA ARG A 217 10.91 -0.84 -13.72
C ARG A 217 9.58 -1.01 -14.45
N LEU A 218 9.04 0.09 -14.96
CA LEU A 218 7.78 0.09 -15.69
C LEU A 218 8.06 -0.05 -17.18
N ARG A 219 7.27 -0.90 -17.86
CA ARG A 219 7.34 -1.09 -19.30
C ARG A 219 6.33 -0.16 -19.97
N GLY A 220 6.80 0.66 -20.86
CA GLY A 220 5.98 1.60 -21.65
C GLY A 220 6.43 3.05 -21.46
N PRO A 221 5.83 3.99 -22.25
CA PRO A 221 6.09 5.40 -22.08
C PRO A 221 5.59 5.83 -20.68
N GLY A 222 6.54 6.21 -19.83
CA GLY A 222 6.23 6.71 -18.50
C GLY A 222 5.70 8.13 -18.53
N PRO A 223 5.04 8.58 -17.45
CA PRO A 223 4.85 10.00 -17.27
C PRO A 223 6.23 10.63 -17.17
N GLY A 224 6.52 11.56 -18.04
CA GLY A 224 7.75 12.35 -17.96
C GLY A 224 7.60 13.40 -16.87
N ALA A 225 8.64 13.60 -16.07
CA ALA A 225 8.93 14.92 -15.55
C ALA A 225 9.54 15.69 -16.74
N GLY A 226 8.73 16.42 -17.50
CA GLY A 226 9.15 16.91 -18.81
C GLY A 226 9.31 15.75 -19.82
N ASP A 227 10.30 15.82 -20.71
CA ASP A 227 10.54 14.85 -21.79
C ASP A 227 11.23 13.53 -21.35
N ARG A 228 11.44 13.30 -20.06
CA ARG A 228 12.13 12.09 -19.57
C ARG A 228 11.14 11.09 -18.97
N PRO A 229 10.96 9.92 -19.59
CA PRO A 229 10.10 8.87 -19.02
C PRO A 229 10.66 8.36 -17.68
N VAL A 230 9.79 8.15 -16.70
CA VAL A 230 10.15 7.48 -15.44
C VAL A 230 10.40 6.01 -15.76
N THR A 231 11.66 5.61 -15.75
CA THR A 231 12.04 4.23 -16.07
C THR A 231 12.34 3.39 -14.83
N ARG A 232 12.64 4.04 -13.69
CA ARG A 232 13.01 3.35 -12.46
C ARG A 232 12.56 4.13 -11.23
N LEU A 233 11.86 3.43 -10.33
CA LEU A 233 11.41 3.94 -9.03
C LEU A 233 11.96 3.04 -7.93
N THR A 234 12.06 3.61 -6.72
CA THR A 234 12.38 2.85 -5.50
C THR A 234 11.21 2.92 -4.55
N GLY A 235 10.83 1.78 -4.03
CA GLY A 235 9.83 1.64 -2.99
C GLY A 235 10.43 1.04 -1.71
N ARG A 236 9.64 1.09 -0.65
CA ARG A 236 9.95 0.48 0.65
C ARG A 236 8.87 -0.49 1.04
N TRP A 237 9.25 -1.49 1.83
CA TRP A 237 8.32 -2.47 2.38
C TRP A 237 8.68 -2.81 3.82
N LEU A 238 7.69 -3.28 4.56
CA LEU A 238 7.87 -3.93 5.84
C LEU A 238 6.84 -5.05 6.01
N ALA A 239 7.19 -6.04 6.84
CA ALA A 239 6.28 -7.08 7.29
C ALA A 239 6.21 -7.02 8.82
N ARG A 240 5.02 -6.78 9.36
CA ARG A 240 4.79 -6.64 10.80
C ARG A 240 3.31 -6.90 11.13
N ASP A 241 3.06 -7.49 12.29
CA ASP A 241 1.71 -7.75 12.81
C ASP A 241 0.82 -8.59 11.85
N GLY A 242 1.44 -9.53 11.10
CA GLY A 242 0.75 -10.38 10.13
C GLY A 242 0.39 -9.69 8.82
N LEU A 243 0.92 -8.49 8.57
CA LEU A 243 0.72 -7.71 7.36
C LEU A 243 2.05 -7.48 6.63
N ILE A 244 1.97 -7.46 5.31
CA ILE A 244 2.97 -6.92 4.40
C ILE A 244 2.43 -5.58 3.90
N VAL A 245 3.23 -4.52 4.02
CA VAL A 245 2.89 -3.21 3.48
C VAL A 245 3.99 -2.72 2.56
N THR A 246 3.61 -2.10 1.46
CA THR A 246 4.52 -1.56 0.45
C THR A 246 4.14 -0.12 0.11
N ALA A 247 5.13 0.71 -0.15
CA ALA A 247 4.92 2.11 -0.50
C ALA A 247 5.96 2.61 -1.51
N ILE A 248 5.51 3.43 -2.42
CA ILE A 248 6.32 4.19 -3.37
C ILE A 248 5.85 5.63 -3.32
N ALA A 249 6.77 6.58 -3.15
CA ALA A 249 6.52 8.00 -3.37
C ALA A 249 7.49 8.49 -4.43
N TRP A 250 6.97 9.09 -5.48
CA TRP A 250 7.78 9.69 -6.53
C TRP A 250 7.82 11.20 -6.33
N THR A 251 9.02 11.69 -6.04
CA THR A 251 9.33 13.13 -6.04
C THR A 251 9.98 13.48 -7.37
N PRO A 252 9.57 14.55 -8.03
CA PRO A 252 10.15 14.99 -9.31
C PRO A 252 11.63 15.28 -9.22
#